data_a6484604ab56dbac466fc4cb9acee6c3
#
_entry.id   a6484604ab56dbac466fc4cb9acee6c3
#
_cell.length_a   1.000
_cell.length_b   1.000
_cell.length_c   1.000
_cell.angle_alpha   90.00
_cell.angle_beta   90.00
_cell.angle_gamma   90.00
#
_symmetry.space_group_name_H-M   'P 1'
#
loop_
_entity.id
_entity.type
_entity.pdbx_description
1 polymer ?
#
loop_
_entity_poly.entity_id
_entity_poly.type
_entity_poly.pdbx_seq_one_letter_code
_entity_poly.pdbx_strand_id
1 'polypeptide(L)'
;HRLHGFDSFLKHHPEYLGKVTLAMVIVPSRDRVGSYADLKTRIDEEISAINGRYSTMDWTPVCYFYHGFSFEELTAMYYVADVALVTPLRDGMNLVAKEYVAVKDGNPGVLILSEMAGASVELADAIRINPNDTEQIASALAIALEMPVREQLQRIRRMQTVISEQTVNRWAADFMAG
;
A
#
# COMPACT_ATOMS: atom_id res chain seq x y z
N HIS A 1 -1.25 -11.22 -6.25
CA HIS A 1 -1.98 -10.19 -7.00
C HIS A 1 -1.23 -8.84 -7.01
N ARG A 2 -0.73 -8.33 -5.87
CA ARG A 2 0.02 -7.04 -5.81
C ARG A 2 1.21 -7.02 -6.78
N LEU A 3 2.05 -8.05 -6.76
CA LEU A 3 3.20 -8.18 -7.66
C LEU A 3 2.78 -8.29 -9.12
N HIS A 4 1.73 -9.05 -9.42
CA HIS A 4 1.19 -9.15 -10.78
C HIS A 4 0.63 -7.81 -11.27
N GLY A 5 -0.08 -7.07 -10.41
CA GLY A 5 -0.56 -5.73 -10.75
C GLY A 5 0.58 -4.74 -11.01
N PHE A 6 1.66 -4.82 -10.24
CA PHE A 6 2.85 -4.01 -10.46
C PHE A 6 3.61 -4.40 -11.74
N ASP A 7 3.73 -5.71 -12.03
CA ASP A 7 4.32 -6.19 -13.29
C ASP A 7 3.48 -5.73 -14.51
N SER A 8 2.15 -5.85 -14.43
CA SER A 8 1.24 -5.33 -15.47
C SER A 8 1.39 -3.83 -15.64
N PHE A 9 1.50 -3.07 -14.55
CA PHE A 9 1.75 -1.63 -14.60
C PHE A 9 3.06 -1.31 -15.35
N LEU A 10 4.18 -1.94 -15.00
CA LEU A 10 5.46 -1.70 -15.67
C LEU A 10 5.45 -2.09 -17.16
N LYS A 11 4.71 -3.14 -17.50
CA LYS A 11 4.55 -3.59 -18.89
C LYS A 11 3.77 -2.59 -19.75
N HIS A 12 2.70 -2.02 -19.20
CA HIS A 12 1.84 -1.10 -19.94
C HIS A 12 2.30 0.35 -19.88
N HIS A 13 3.17 0.68 -18.92
CA HIS A 13 3.69 2.03 -18.68
C HIS A 13 5.23 2.03 -18.66
N PRO A 14 5.89 1.76 -19.81
CA PRO A 14 7.36 1.67 -19.88
C PRO A 14 8.05 3.00 -19.55
N GLU A 15 7.36 4.12 -19.59
CA GLU A 15 7.87 5.44 -19.19
C GLU A 15 8.23 5.50 -17.69
N TYR A 16 7.76 4.58 -16.87
CA TYR A 16 8.08 4.48 -15.45
C TYR A 16 9.24 3.53 -15.14
N LEU A 17 9.78 2.83 -16.14
CA LEU A 17 10.98 2.01 -15.96
C LEU A 17 12.17 2.91 -15.55
N GLY A 18 12.90 2.48 -14.55
CA GLY A 18 13.99 3.26 -13.96
C GLY A 18 13.55 4.39 -13.01
N LYS A 19 12.24 4.58 -12.78
CA LYS A 19 11.71 5.71 -12.01
C LYS A 19 10.86 5.32 -10.80
N VAL A 20 10.25 4.14 -10.81
CA VAL A 20 9.33 3.67 -9.77
C VAL A 20 9.84 2.38 -9.16
N THR A 21 9.92 2.33 -7.85
CA THR A 21 10.30 1.13 -7.11
C THR A 21 9.20 0.75 -6.12
N LEU A 22 8.79 -0.51 -6.15
CA LEU A 22 7.92 -1.10 -5.14
C LEU A 22 8.75 -1.57 -3.95
N ALA A 23 8.68 -0.86 -2.83
CA ALA A 23 9.23 -1.31 -1.55
C ALA A 23 8.20 -2.22 -0.87
N MET A 24 8.52 -3.51 -0.72
CA MET A 24 7.63 -4.49 -0.13
C MET A 24 8.19 -5.00 1.20
N VAL A 25 7.46 -4.73 2.29
CA VAL A 25 7.81 -5.19 3.64
C VAL A 25 6.90 -6.33 4.04
N ILE A 26 7.46 -7.46 4.42
CA ILE A 26 6.73 -8.60 4.99
C ILE A 26 7.38 -8.96 6.32
N VAL A 27 6.62 -8.84 7.40
CA VAL A 27 7.06 -9.28 8.72
C VAL A 27 6.76 -10.77 8.86
N PRO A 28 7.78 -11.63 9.14
CA PRO A 28 7.55 -13.05 9.35
C PRO A 28 6.58 -13.28 10.52
N SER A 29 5.49 -13.98 10.27
CA SER A 29 4.62 -14.46 11.36
C SER A 29 5.29 -15.61 12.10
N ARG A 30 5.06 -15.70 13.43
CA ARG A 30 5.59 -16.79 14.27
C ARG A 30 4.89 -18.13 14.03
N ASP A 31 3.83 -18.15 13.25
CA ASP A 31 3.07 -19.36 12.97
C ASP A 31 3.81 -20.24 11.98
N ARG A 32 4.39 -21.33 12.48
CA ARG A 32 5.12 -22.36 11.73
C ARG A 32 4.15 -23.28 10.99
N VAL A 33 3.39 -22.77 10.06
CA VAL A 33 2.56 -23.60 9.20
C VAL A 33 3.23 -23.71 7.82
N GLY A 34 3.37 -24.92 7.30
CA GLY A 34 4.04 -25.20 6.02
C GLY A 34 3.57 -24.32 4.84
N SER A 35 2.30 -23.89 4.87
CA SER A 35 1.72 -22.98 3.87
C SER A 35 2.42 -21.61 3.76
N TYR A 36 3.07 -21.13 4.83
CA TYR A 36 3.82 -19.87 4.79
C TYR A 36 5.17 -19.99 4.08
N ALA A 37 5.84 -21.15 4.20
CA ALA A 37 7.08 -21.40 3.48
C ALA A 37 6.84 -21.45 1.96
N ASP A 38 5.77 -22.13 1.54
CA ASP A 38 5.37 -22.21 0.13
C ASP A 38 4.98 -20.83 -0.41
N LEU A 39 4.24 -20.04 0.36
CA LEU A 39 3.88 -18.68 -0.02
C LEU A 39 5.11 -17.78 -0.16
N LYS A 40 6.06 -17.88 0.79
CA LYS A 40 7.33 -17.15 0.71
C LYS A 40 8.11 -17.50 -0.55
N THR A 41 8.27 -18.81 -0.85
CA THR A 41 8.95 -19.27 -2.04
C THR A 41 8.33 -18.68 -3.31
N ARG A 42 7.02 -18.72 -3.43
CA ARG A 42 6.30 -18.14 -4.58
C ARG A 42 6.50 -16.62 -4.68
N ILE A 43 6.51 -15.90 -3.57
CA ILE A 43 6.80 -14.45 -3.55
C ILE A 43 8.22 -14.18 -4.03
N ASP A 44 9.21 -14.94 -3.54
CA ASP A 44 10.61 -14.81 -3.93
C ASP A 44 10.81 -15.09 -5.42
N GLU A 45 10.13 -16.11 -5.98
CA GLU A 45 10.13 -16.45 -7.40
C GLU A 45 9.54 -15.32 -8.26
N GLU A 46 8.39 -14.79 -7.87
CA GLU A 46 7.74 -13.68 -8.59
C GLU A 46 8.59 -12.40 -8.56
N ILE A 47 9.16 -12.04 -7.41
CA ILE A 47 10.06 -10.89 -7.29
C ILE A 47 11.29 -11.08 -8.17
N SER A 48 11.89 -12.28 -8.13
CA SER A 48 13.05 -12.60 -8.95
C SER A 48 12.75 -12.51 -10.44
N ALA A 49 11.57 -12.95 -10.87
CA ALA A 49 11.13 -12.87 -12.26
C ALA A 49 10.92 -11.41 -12.72
N ILE A 50 10.29 -10.57 -11.90
CA ILE A 50 10.09 -9.13 -12.20
C ILE A 50 11.43 -8.42 -12.25
N ASN A 51 12.26 -8.59 -11.22
CA ASN A 51 13.58 -7.96 -11.14
C ASN A 51 14.49 -8.43 -12.29
N GLY A 52 14.50 -9.72 -12.62
CA GLY A 52 15.28 -10.26 -13.74
C GLY A 52 14.84 -9.71 -15.09
N ARG A 53 13.58 -9.32 -15.23
CA ARG A 53 13.04 -8.76 -16.48
C ARG A 53 13.38 -7.29 -16.69
N TYR A 54 13.34 -6.49 -15.62
CA TYR A 54 13.34 -5.03 -15.73
C TYR A 54 14.55 -4.35 -15.09
N SER A 55 15.29 -4.98 -14.17
CA SER A 55 16.41 -4.33 -13.48
C SER A 55 17.48 -3.85 -14.46
N THR A 56 18.07 -2.72 -14.11
CA THR A 56 19.28 -2.16 -14.71
C THR A 56 20.43 -2.21 -13.69
N MET A 57 21.60 -1.68 -14.03
CA MET A 57 22.74 -1.65 -13.10
C MET A 57 22.51 -0.74 -11.90
N ASP A 58 21.66 0.26 -12.05
CA ASP A 58 21.41 1.33 -11.08
C ASP A 58 19.96 1.35 -10.55
N TRP A 59 19.09 0.46 -11.01
CA TRP A 59 17.70 0.42 -10.60
C TRP A 59 17.14 -1.00 -10.50
N THR A 60 16.36 -1.24 -9.45
CA THR A 60 15.64 -2.49 -9.21
C THR A 60 14.15 -2.19 -8.98
N PRO A 61 13.23 -2.79 -9.75
CA PRO A 61 11.81 -2.49 -9.65
C PRO A 61 11.16 -2.90 -8.33
N VAL A 62 11.58 -4.01 -7.71
CA VAL A 62 11.04 -4.48 -6.44
C VAL A 62 12.15 -4.60 -5.40
N CYS A 63 12.08 -3.77 -4.36
CA CYS A 63 12.90 -3.91 -3.15
C CYS A 63 12.10 -4.68 -2.10
N TYR A 64 12.61 -5.82 -1.66
CA TYR A 64 11.93 -6.73 -0.77
C TYR A 64 12.62 -6.86 0.58
N PHE A 65 11.88 -6.67 1.65
CA PHE A 65 12.35 -6.74 3.03
C PHE A 65 11.53 -7.80 3.79
N TYR A 66 12.20 -8.90 4.17
CA TYR A 66 11.57 -9.98 4.93
C TYR A 66 12.00 -9.92 6.40
N HIS A 67 11.72 -8.80 7.05
CA HIS A 67 11.98 -8.55 8.47
C HIS A 67 11.12 -7.39 8.98
N GLY A 68 11.00 -7.28 10.30
CA GLY A 68 10.35 -6.14 10.93
C GLY A 68 11.27 -4.91 10.95
N PHE A 69 10.66 -3.75 10.92
CA PHE A 69 11.30 -2.45 11.11
C PHE A 69 10.88 -1.85 12.45
N SER A 70 11.68 -0.95 13.00
CA SER A 70 11.27 -0.13 14.14
C SER A 70 10.12 0.80 13.74
N PHE A 71 9.44 1.37 14.72
CA PHE A 71 8.36 2.32 14.48
C PHE A 71 8.87 3.55 13.71
N GLU A 72 10.05 4.05 14.06
CA GLU A 72 10.68 5.20 13.43
C GLU A 72 11.03 4.93 11.96
N GLU A 73 11.63 3.77 11.69
CA GLU A 73 11.98 3.35 10.33
C GLU A 73 10.73 3.21 9.46
N LEU A 74 9.68 2.54 9.98
CA LEU A 74 8.43 2.34 9.26
C LEU A 74 7.73 3.68 9.00
N THR A 75 7.71 4.57 9.98
CA THR A 75 7.17 5.92 9.85
C THR A 75 7.92 6.72 8.77
N ALA A 76 9.24 6.62 8.75
CA ALA A 76 10.05 7.28 7.71
C ALA A 76 9.75 6.71 6.31
N MET A 77 9.58 5.39 6.18
CA MET A 77 9.19 4.77 4.91
C MET A 77 7.82 5.27 4.44
N TYR A 78 6.84 5.35 5.33
CA TYR A 78 5.53 5.91 4.98
C TYR A 78 5.60 7.38 4.57
N TYR A 79 6.43 8.17 5.27
CA TYR A 79 6.59 9.60 4.99
C TYR A 79 7.16 9.85 3.59
N VAL A 80 8.18 9.09 3.17
CA VAL A 80 8.83 9.26 1.86
C VAL A 80 8.10 8.57 0.71
N ALA A 81 7.23 7.59 0.98
CA ALA A 81 6.51 6.87 -0.06
C ALA A 81 5.51 7.77 -0.77
N ASP A 82 5.60 7.89 -2.09
CA ASP A 82 4.64 8.65 -2.91
C ASP A 82 3.27 7.96 -2.95
N VAL A 83 3.25 6.63 -2.99
CA VAL A 83 2.04 5.82 -3.04
C VAL A 83 2.10 4.70 -2.01
N ALA A 84 1.06 4.54 -1.21
CA ALA A 84 0.85 3.33 -0.41
C ALA A 84 -0.12 2.39 -1.14
N LEU A 85 0.35 1.19 -1.44
CA LEU A 85 -0.43 0.13 -2.09
C LEU A 85 -0.85 -0.92 -1.05
N VAL A 86 -2.03 -0.77 -0.50
CA VAL A 86 -2.57 -1.60 0.58
C VAL A 86 -3.67 -2.51 0.05
N THR A 87 -3.34 -3.77 -0.22
CA THR A 87 -4.18 -4.72 -0.96
C THR A 87 -4.53 -6.00 -0.19
N PRO A 88 -5.05 -5.92 1.06
CA PRO A 88 -5.48 -7.13 1.74
C PRO A 88 -6.66 -7.78 1.04
N LEU A 89 -6.69 -9.12 1.01
CA LEU A 89 -7.83 -9.88 0.49
C LEU A 89 -9.00 -9.88 1.48
N ARG A 90 -8.71 -9.74 2.77
CA ARG A 90 -9.67 -9.59 3.85
C ARG A 90 -8.97 -9.01 5.08
N ASP A 91 -9.47 -7.88 5.57
CA ASP A 91 -8.93 -7.23 6.76
C ASP A 91 -10.05 -6.42 7.43
N GLY A 92 -10.30 -6.66 8.72
CA GLY A 92 -11.38 -6.01 9.46
C GLY A 92 -11.17 -4.51 9.70
N MET A 93 -9.92 -4.04 9.70
CA MET A 93 -9.60 -2.64 9.98
C MET A 93 -8.57 -2.07 8.99
N ASN A 94 -7.37 -2.60 9.00
CA ASN A 94 -6.16 -2.16 8.31
C ASN A 94 -5.53 -0.89 8.89
N LEU A 95 -4.70 -1.08 9.91
CA LEU A 95 -3.96 0.02 10.55
C LEU A 95 -2.92 0.64 9.62
N VAL A 96 -2.29 -0.14 8.74
CA VAL A 96 -1.27 0.35 7.79
C VAL A 96 -1.79 1.52 6.94
N ALA A 97 -3.02 1.43 6.44
CA ALA A 97 -3.64 2.50 5.68
C ALA A 97 -3.81 3.78 6.52
N LYS A 98 -4.25 3.63 7.77
CA LYS A 98 -4.43 4.77 8.70
C LYS A 98 -3.09 5.37 9.11
N GLU A 99 -2.09 4.55 9.38
CA GLU A 99 -0.72 4.99 9.71
C GLU A 99 -0.09 5.79 8.57
N TYR A 100 -0.20 5.29 7.33
CA TYR A 100 0.28 6.02 6.17
C TYR A 100 -0.34 7.41 6.05
N VAL A 101 -1.67 7.50 6.14
CA VAL A 101 -2.37 8.78 6.05
C VAL A 101 -1.98 9.73 7.19
N ALA A 102 -1.86 9.20 8.42
CA ALA A 102 -1.51 10.01 9.59
C ALA A 102 -0.10 10.63 9.48
N VAL A 103 0.86 9.88 8.91
CA VAL A 103 2.25 10.34 8.75
C VAL A 103 2.41 11.43 7.69
N LYS A 104 1.48 11.55 6.74
CA LYS A 104 1.55 12.48 5.61
C LYS A 104 1.21 13.95 5.95
N ASP A 105 1.44 14.39 7.19
CA ASP A 105 1.14 15.76 7.59
C ASP A 105 1.91 16.79 6.75
N GLY A 106 1.17 17.55 5.92
CA GLY A 106 1.74 18.54 5.00
C GLY A 106 2.52 17.96 3.80
N ASN A 107 2.65 16.63 3.69
CA ASN A 107 3.37 15.94 2.62
C ASN A 107 2.39 15.29 1.62
N PRO A 108 2.63 15.40 0.30
CA PRO A 108 1.78 14.73 -0.68
C PRO A 108 1.92 13.21 -0.61
N GLY A 109 0.91 12.52 -1.08
CA GLY A 109 0.89 11.06 -1.19
C GLY A 109 -0.47 10.55 -1.62
N VAL A 110 -0.50 9.32 -2.13
CA VAL A 110 -1.73 8.66 -2.58
C VAL A 110 -1.89 7.32 -1.87
N LEU A 111 -3.07 7.06 -1.34
CA LEU A 111 -3.45 5.76 -0.81
C LEU A 111 -4.26 5.00 -1.85
N ILE A 112 -3.77 3.82 -2.26
CA ILE A 112 -4.53 2.81 -3.00
C ILE A 112 -4.94 1.75 -1.98
N LEU A 113 -6.22 1.52 -1.81
CA LEU A 113 -6.76 0.69 -0.74
C LEU A 113 -7.75 -0.34 -1.26
N SER A 114 -7.55 -1.59 -0.84
CA SER A 114 -8.51 -2.67 -1.11
C SER A 114 -9.89 -2.35 -0.55
N GLU A 115 -10.92 -2.55 -1.36
CA GLU A 115 -12.32 -2.48 -0.92
C GLU A 115 -12.68 -3.53 0.15
N MET A 116 -11.85 -4.59 0.27
CA MET A 116 -11.99 -5.64 1.28
C MET A 116 -11.38 -5.26 2.65
N ALA A 117 -10.77 -4.08 2.77
CA ALA A 117 -10.29 -3.54 4.04
C ALA A 117 -11.41 -2.73 4.73
N GLY A 118 -11.62 -2.95 6.02
CA GLY A 118 -12.62 -2.18 6.80
C GLY A 118 -12.36 -0.67 6.75
N ALA A 119 -11.10 -0.25 6.75
CA ALA A 119 -10.72 1.15 6.59
C ALA A 119 -11.17 1.79 5.26
N SER A 120 -11.54 1.02 4.24
CA SER A 120 -11.98 1.55 2.94
C SER A 120 -13.29 2.33 3.02
N VAL A 121 -14.11 2.06 4.02
CA VAL A 121 -15.36 2.79 4.27
C VAL A 121 -15.06 4.17 4.87
N GLU A 122 -14.09 4.23 5.77
CA GLU A 122 -13.69 5.46 6.46
C GLU A 122 -12.81 6.35 5.58
N LEU A 123 -11.84 5.75 4.87
CA LEU A 123 -10.88 6.43 4.02
C LEU A 123 -11.40 6.55 2.58
N ALA A 124 -12.54 7.19 2.39
CA ALA A 124 -13.26 7.25 1.11
C ALA A 124 -12.51 8.01 0.00
N ASP A 125 -11.55 8.89 0.36
CA ASP A 125 -10.70 9.62 -0.59
C ASP A 125 -9.50 8.79 -1.10
N ALA A 126 -9.32 7.53 -0.64
CA ALA A 126 -8.37 6.59 -1.23
C ALA A 126 -8.85 6.13 -2.62
N ILE A 127 -7.90 5.74 -3.48
CA ILE A 127 -8.23 5.00 -4.70
C ILE A 127 -8.61 3.58 -4.29
N ARG A 128 -9.89 3.24 -4.38
CA ARG A 128 -10.37 1.90 -4.01
C ARG A 128 -10.21 0.92 -5.18
N ILE A 129 -9.74 -0.27 -4.85
CA ILE A 129 -9.51 -1.33 -5.83
C ILE A 129 -10.04 -2.68 -5.32
N ASN A 130 -10.40 -3.56 -6.25
CA ASN A 130 -10.55 -4.98 -5.97
C ASN A 130 -9.16 -5.62 -5.91
N PRO A 131 -8.74 -6.19 -4.78
CA PRO A 131 -7.38 -6.74 -4.62
C PRO A 131 -7.13 -8.00 -5.48
N ASN A 132 -8.17 -8.59 -6.09
CA ASN A 132 -8.05 -9.72 -7.01
C ASN A 132 -7.91 -9.29 -8.48
N ASP A 133 -8.16 -8.03 -8.79
CA ASP A 133 -8.10 -7.47 -10.14
C ASP A 133 -6.74 -6.82 -10.38
N THR A 134 -5.85 -7.53 -11.06
CA THR A 134 -4.47 -7.08 -11.35
C THR A 134 -4.44 -5.88 -12.29
N GLU A 135 -5.37 -5.79 -13.23
CA GLU A 135 -5.45 -4.66 -14.17
C GLU A 135 -5.98 -3.40 -13.49
N GLN A 136 -6.90 -3.56 -12.54
CA GLN A 136 -7.34 -2.45 -11.71
C GLN A 136 -6.23 -1.92 -10.81
N ILE A 137 -5.38 -2.81 -10.27
CA ILE A 137 -4.19 -2.41 -9.50
C ILE A 137 -3.22 -1.62 -10.40
N ALA A 138 -2.94 -2.11 -11.61
CA ALA A 138 -2.07 -1.43 -12.57
C ALA A 138 -2.59 -0.05 -12.94
N SER A 139 -3.88 0.06 -13.24
CA SER A 139 -4.54 1.34 -13.57
C SER A 139 -4.53 2.32 -12.39
N ALA A 140 -4.75 1.83 -11.16
CA ALA A 140 -4.71 2.64 -9.96
C ALA A 140 -3.31 3.21 -9.70
N LEU A 141 -2.25 2.43 -9.96
CA LEU A 141 -0.87 2.92 -9.86
C LEU A 141 -0.59 4.05 -10.85
N ALA A 142 -1.02 3.92 -12.11
CA ALA A 142 -0.88 4.98 -13.11
C ALA A 142 -1.61 6.26 -12.66
N ILE A 143 -2.88 6.14 -12.24
CA ILE A 143 -3.67 7.27 -11.73
C ILE A 143 -2.99 7.93 -10.52
N ALA A 144 -2.47 7.13 -9.59
CA ALA A 144 -1.81 7.64 -8.39
C ALA A 144 -0.54 8.43 -8.71
N LEU A 145 0.29 7.93 -9.63
CA LEU A 145 1.56 8.57 -10.00
C LEU A 145 1.36 9.84 -10.85
N GLU A 146 0.26 9.92 -11.61
CA GLU A 146 -0.12 11.09 -12.41
C GLU A 146 -0.93 12.13 -11.62
N MET A 147 -1.39 11.79 -10.41
CA MET A 147 -2.24 12.67 -9.61
C MET A 147 -1.55 13.98 -9.27
N PRO A 148 -2.14 15.14 -9.57
CA PRO A 148 -1.57 16.44 -9.21
C PRO A 148 -1.33 16.57 -7.71
N VAL A 149 -0.18 17.15 -7.31
CA VAL A 149 0.19 17.33 -5.89
C VAL A 149 -0.92 18.02 -5.07
N ARG A 150 -1.60 19.01 -5.65
CA ARG A 150 -2.73 19.68 -5.00
C ARG A 150 -3.84 18.72 -4.63
N GLU A 151 -4.18 17.78 -5.53
CA GLU A 151 -5.21 16.77 -5.28
C GLU A 151 -4.75 15.77 -4.23
N GLN A 152 -3.50 15.31 -4.30
CA GLN A 152 -2.92 14.41 -3.28
C GLN A 152 -3.04 15.01 -1.88
N LEU A 153 -2.60 16.25 -1.69
CA LEU A 153 -2.69 16.97 -0.42
C LEU A 153 -4.14 17.14 0.06
N GLN A 154 -5.07 17.41 -0.85
CA GLN A 154 -6.49 17.56 -0.52
C GLN A 154 -7.10 16.23 -0.04
N ARG A 155 -6.83 15.14 -0.73
CA ARG A 155 -7.30 13.79 -0.35
C ARG A 155 -6.72 13.36 0.99
N ILE A 156 -5.41 13.52 1.20
CA ILE A 156 -4.75 13.20 2.47
C ILE A 156 -5.40 13.98 3.63
N ARG A 157 -5.58 15.29 3.50
CA ARG A 157 -6.19 16.12 4.55
C ARG A 157 -7.61 15.68 4.91
N ARG A 158 -8.43 15.31 3.93
CA ARG A 158 -9.79 14.80 4.20
C ARG A 158 -9.74 13.49 4.98
N MET A 159 -8.87 12.57 4.59
CA MET A 159 -8.71 11.30 5.31
C MET A 159 -8.14 11.51 6.72
N GLN A 160 -7.21 12.46 6.92
CA GLN A 160 -6.69 12.83 8.25
C GLN A 160 -7.80 13.39 9.15
N THR A 161 -8.70 14.22 8.63
CA THR A 161 -9.87 14.71 9.37
C THR A 161 -10.71 13.54 9.87
N VAL A 162 -11.03 12.58 9.01
CA VAL A 162 -11.79 11.38 9.39
C VAL A 162 -11.11 10.58 10.49
N ILE A 163 -9.79 10.34 10.35
CA ILE A 163 -9.01 9.60 11.37
C ILE A 163 -9.03 10.34 12.72
N SER A 164 -8.86 11.66 12.70
CA SER A 164 -8.85 12.46 13.94
C SER A 164 -10.21 12.52 14.65
N GLU A 165 -11.30 12.45 13.89
CA GLU A 165 -12.66 12.45 14.44
C GLU A 165 -13.10 11.09 14.97
N GLN A 166 -12.54 9.99 14.44
CA GLN A 166 -12.87 8.62 14.84
C GLN A 166 -11.92 8.12 15.95
N THR A 167 -11.89 8.82 17.07
CA THR A 167 -11.13 8.36 18.24
C THR A 167 -11.82 7.17 18.92
N VAL A 168 -11.05 6.39 19.70
CA VAL A 168 -11.56 5.28 20.53
C VAL A 168 -12.74 5.72 21.40
N ASN A 169 -12.72 6.97 21.91
CA ASN A 169 -13.78 7.53 22.72
C ASN A 169 -15.09 7.71 21.95
N ARG A 170 -15.03 8.11 20.68
CA ARG A 170 -16.22 8.26 19.84
C ARG A 170 -16.79 6.88 19.49
N TRP A 171 -15.93 5.92 19.11
CA TRP A 171 -16.36 4.54 18.86
C TRP A 171 -17.06 3.93 20.09
N ALA A 172 -16.52 4.13 21.29
CA ALA A 172 -17.13 3.66 22.53
C ALA A 172 -18.48 4.36 22.81
N ALA A 173 -18.59 5.66 22.51
CA ALA A 173 -19.84 6.40 22.67
C ALA A 173 -20.92 5.92 21.69
N ASP A 174 -20.59 5.72 20.42
CA ASP A 174 -21.51 5.21 19.40
C ASP A 174 -21.95 3.76 19.70
N PHE A 175 -21.04 2.92 20.22
CA PHE A 175 -21.36 1.56 20.65
C PHE A 175 -22.32 1.52 21.87
N MET A 176 -22.21 2.49 22.78
CA MET A 176 -23.08 2.56 23.95
C MET A 176 -24.42 3.25 23.68
N ALA A 177 -24.54 3.96 22.55
CA ALA A 177 -25.77 4.67 22.16
C ALA A 177 -26.69 3.81 21.27
N GLY A 178 -26.24 2.69 20.72
CA GLY A 178 -26.99 1.73 19.88
C GLY A 178 -27.45 0.52 20.63
#